data_8ec687caeda497185be820a02d51b5e8
#
_entry.id   8ec687caeda497185be820a02d51b5e8
#
_cell.length_a   1.000
_cell.length_b   1.000
_cell.length_c   1.000
_cell.angle_alpha   90.00
_cell.angle_beta   90.00
_cell.angle_gamma   90.00
#
_symmetry.space_group_name_H-M   'P 1'
#
loop_
_entity.id
_entity.type
_entity.pdbx_description
1 polymer ?
#
loop_
_entity_poly.entity_id
_entity_poly.type
_entity_poly.pdbx_seq_one_letter_code
_entity_poly.pdbx_strand_id
1 'polypeptide(L)'
;LSLAMGAMITYGSYLSKKENIVKNSALIVIADSIVALMAGLAVIPAAVANGIANGTPLSDIALGGPKLLFVTLQDVFANMGAVGPLFGIVFYLLVIIAAISSAISLMEVVAAHFIDKAAEKGKTVKRSTVTLWVSAAILVEALLVAIDGLGANGVWVPFQRFFAEGLPMFNDCWLDFMDFFSEGFMMPLGAMIMALMVGWELKPALLLDEIHNGEHSAFFSAFYTICIKFICPVVMAFVLAGQLIDFFLCPQTEGYIQPL
;
A
#
# COMPACT_ATOMS: atom_id res chain seq x y z
N LEU A 1 -6.12 0.06 2.83
CA LEU A 1 -7.30 0.38 1.98
C LEU A 1 -7.11 0.06 0.50
N SER A 2 -5.89 -0.22 0.05
CA SER A 2 -5.56 -0.46 -1.37
C SER A 2 -6.16 0.61 -2.30
N LEU A 3 -6.11 1.88 -1.89
CA LEU A 3 -6.52 3.02 -2.70
C LEU A 3 -5.54 3.19 -3.88
N ALA A 4 -6.01 3.81 -4.96
CA ALA A 4 -5.23 4.04 -6.18
C ALA A 4 -4.79 2.79 -6.97
N MET A 5 -4.97 1.59 -6.44
CA MET A 5 -4.66 0.31 -7.10
C MET A 5 -5.85 -0.30 -7.87
N GLY A 6 -6.97 0.40 -7.94
CA GLY A 6 -8.19 -0.09 -8.60
C GLY A 6 -9.08 -1.00 -7.74
N ALA A 7 -8.66 -1.40 -6.55
CA ALA A 7 -9.44 -2.29 -5.69
C ALA A 7 -10.80 -1.71 -5.34
N MET A 8 -10.88 -0.43 -5.01
CA MET A 8 -12.15 0.24 -4.71
C MET A 8 -13.07 0.36 -5.92
N ILE A 9 -12.53 0.45 -7.15
CA ILE A 9 -13.33 0.42 -8.38
C ILE A 9 -13.95 -0.96 -8.55
N THR A 10 -13.16 -2.01 -8.39
CA THR A 10 -13.63 -3.40 -8.49
C THR A 10 -14.68 -3.70 -7.44
N TYR A 11 -14.45 -3.34 -6.18
CA TYR A 11 -15.44 -3.53 -5.11
C TYR A 11 -16.68 -2.66 -5.30
N GLY A 12 -16.51 -1.42 -5.77
CA GLY A 12 -17.62 -0.54 -6.12
C GLY A 12 -18.55 -1.15 -7.16
N SER A 13 -18.02 -1.91 -8.12
CA SER A 13 -18.83 -2.60 -9.14
C SER A 13 -19.71 -3.71 -8.57
N TYR A 14 -19.41 -4.22 -7.38
CA TYR A 14 -20.19 -5.27 -6.69
C TYR A 14 -21.22 -4.69 -5.72
N LEU A 15 -21.19 -3.38 -5.44
CA LEU A 15 -22.13 -2.74 -4.53
C LEU A 15 -23.54 -2.67 -5.12
N SER A 16 -24.54 -2.88 -4.28
CA SER A 16 -25.93 -2.68 -4.68
C SER A 16 -26.23 -1.18 -4.76
N LYS A 17 -27.14 -0.79 -5.67
CA LYS A 17 -27.60 0.61 -5.80
C LYS A 17 -28.29 1.19 -4.55
N LYS A 18 -28.58 0.36 -3.54
CA LYS A 18 -29.22 0.78 -2.28
C LYS A 18 -28.23 1.25 -1.24
N GLU A 19 -26.92 1.01 -1.45
CA GLU A 19 -25.89 1.35 -0.48
C GLU A 19 -25.56 2.85 -0.51
N ASN A 20 -25.39 3.42 0.67
CA ASN A 20 -24.95 4.81 0.81
C ASN A 20 -23.43 4.88 0.74
N ILE A 21 -22.91 5.20 -0.45
CA ILE A 21 -21.47 5.22 -0.75
C ILE A 21 -20.73 6.20 0.15
N VAL A 22 -21.29 7.39 0.41
CA VAL A 22 -20.64 8.43 1.22
C VAL A 22 -20.49 7.98 2.67
N LYS A 23 -21.55 7.43 3.26
CA LYS A 23 -21.53 6.94 4.64
C LYS A 23 -20.54 5.78 4.79
N ASN A 24 -20.57 4.84 3.86
CA ASN A 24 -19.68 3.68 3.89
C ASN A 24 -18.21 4.11 3.70
N SER A 25 -17.92 5.01 2.77
CA SER A 25 -16.57 5.55 2.55
C SER A 25 -16.07 6.32 3.78
N ALA A 26 -16.90 7.16 4.39
CA ALA A 26 -16.54 7.89 5.60
C ALA A 26 -16.24 6.92 6.77
N LEU A 27 -17.07 5.89 6.95
CA LEU A 27 -16.86 4.88 8.00
C LEU A 27 -15.53 4.13 7.80
N ILE A 28 -15.23 3.73 6.56
CA ILE A 28 -13.97 3.04 6.22
C ILE A 28 -12.77 3.93 6.53
N VAL A 29 -12.77 5.18 6.06
CA VAL A 29 -11.66 6.13 6.28
C VAL A 29 -11.44 6.40 7.76
N ILE A 30 -12.52 6.63 8.53
CA ILE A 30 -12.42 6.89 9.96
C ILE A 30 -11.88 5.66 10.70
N ALA A 31 -12.41 4.46 10.41
CA ALA A 31 -11.96 3.22 11.03
C ALA A 31 -10.49 2.94 10.73
N ASP A 32 -10.06 3.09 9.48
CA ASP A 32 -8.68 2.92 9.05
C ASP A 32 -7.74 3.89 9.78
N SER A 33 -8.11 5.17 9.84
CA SER A 33 -7.33 6.20 10.53
C SER A 33 -7.19 5.92 12.02
N ILE A 34 -8.26 5.47 12.69
CA ILE A 34 -8.22 5.11 14.11
C ILE A 34 -7.27 3.93 14.33
N VAL A 35 -7.40 2.88 13.52
CA VAL A 35 -6.54 1.69 13.65
C VAL A 35 -5.06 2.05 13.39
N ALA A 36 -4.78 2.84 12.36
CA ALA A 36 -3.42 3.29 12.05
C ALA A 36 -2.80 4.10 13.19
N LEU A 37 -3.55 5.05 13.76
CA LEU A 37 -3.08 5.85 14.90
C LEU A 37 -2.84 4.97 16.13
N MET A 38 -3.74 4.05 16.45
CA MET A 38 -3.59 3.14 17.59
C MET A 38 -2.37 2.22 17.42
N ALA A 39 -2.19 1.68 16.21
CA ALA A 39 -1.03 0.85 15.90
C ALA A 39 0.28 1.65 16.02
N GLY A 40 0.35 2.85 15.45
CA GLY A 40 1.51 3.71 15.56
C GLY A 40 1.85 4.08 17.01
N LEU A 41 0.85 4.45 17.80
CA LEU A 41 1.03 4.78 19.23
C LEU A 41 1.44 3.58 20.08
N ALA A 42 1.11 2.36 19.68
CA ALA A 42 1.53 1.17 20.38
C ALA A 42 2.94 0.72 19.97
N VAL A 43 3.20 0.65 18.65
CA VAL A 43 4.40 0.03 18.09
C VAL A 43 5.62 0.94 18.22
N ILE A 44 5.50 2.22 17.82
CA ILE A 44 6.65 3.13 17.76
C ILE A 44 7.26 3.39 19.15
N PRO A 45 6.49 3.74 20.20
CA PRO A 45 7.05 3.93 21.52
C PRO A 45 7.64 2.64 22.10
N ALA A 46 7.03 1.48 21.84
CA ALA A 46 7.56 0.20 22.29
C ALA A 46 8.92 -0.12 21.65
N ALA A 47 9.05 0.11 20.33
CA ALA A 47 10.30 -0.07 19.60
C ALA A 47 11.42 0.86 20.14
N VAL A 48 11.09 2.15 20.34
CA VAL A 48 12.02 3.15 20.87
C VAL A 48 12.45 2.79 22.30
N ALA A 49 11.51 2.47 23.17
CA ALA A 49 11.82 2.09 24.56
C ALA A 49 12.71 0.85 24.63
N ASN A 50 12.43 -0.16 23.82
CA ASN A 50 13.23 -1.38 23.74
C ASN A 50 14.65 -1.10 23.19
N GLY A 51 14.77 -0.30 22.13
CA GLY A 51 16.08 0.09 21.57
C GLY A 51 16.93 0.84 22.57
N ILE A 52 16.36 1.82 23.28
CA ILE A 52 17.07 2.58 24.32
C ILE A 52 17.48 1.65 25.47
N ALA A 53 16.62 0.75 25.91
CA ALA A 53 16.92 -0.21 26.97
C ALA A 53 18.08 -1.15 26.60
N ASN A 54 18.22 -1.49 25.32
CA ASN A 54 19.31 -2.29 24.77
C ASN A 54 20.58 -1.46 24.45
N GLY A 55 20.57 -0.15 24.71
CA GLY A 55 21.71 0.74 24.45
C GLY A 55 21.90 1.11 22.97
N THR A 56 20.89 0.87 22.13
CA THR A 56 20.93 1.23 20.70
C THR A 56 20.74 2.74 20.55
N PRO A 57 21.59 3.46 19.79
CA PRO A 57 21.36 4.85 19.50
C PRO A 57 20.01 5.08 18.80
N LEU A 58 19.37 6.22 19.09
CA LEU A 58 18.04 6.51 18.54
C LEU A 58 18.01 6.53 17.01
N SER A 59 19.13 6.93 16.39
CA SER A 59 19.32 6.92 14.94
C SER A 59 19.26 5.52 14.30
N ASP A 60 19.63 4.50 15.09
CA ASP A 60 19.81 3.13 14.56
C ASP A 60 18.58 2.24 14.85
N ILE A 61 17.58 2.79 15.54
CA ILE A 61 16.34 2.07 15.83
C ILE A 61 15.47 2.08 14.58
N ALA A 62 15.22 0.91 14.01
CA ALA A 62 14.31 0.77 12.87
C ALA A 62 12.85 1.08 13.29
N LEU A 63 12.29 2.16 12.76
CA LEU A 63 10.92 2.60 13.02
C LEU A 63 9.96 2.34 11.85
N GLY A 64 10.39 1.60 10.84
CA GLY A 64 9.59 1.26 9.66
C GLY A 64 10.09 0.01 8.95
N GLY A 65 9.37 -0.38 7.91
CA GLY A 65 9.72 -1.49 7.04
C GLY A 65 9.66 -2.88 7.67
N PRO A 66 10.15 -3.90 6.96
CA PRO A 66 10.18 -5.28 7.45
C PRO A 66 11.00 -5.45 8.73
N LYS A 67 12.07 -4.67 8.91
CA LYS A 67 12.93 -4.73 10.08
C LYS A 67 12.19 -4.38 11.37
N LEU A 68 11.32 -3.35 11.34
CA LEU A 68 10.48 -3.04 12.49
C LEU A 68 9.57 -4.22 12.84
N LEU A 69 8.92 -4.80 11.83
CA LEU A 69 7.89 -5.82 12.03
C LEU A 69 8.48 -7.17 12.47
N PHE A 70 9.58 -7.59 11.86
CA PHE A 70 10.11 -8.95 12.04
C PHE A 70 11.34 -9.05 12.93
N VAL A 71 12.01 -7.94 13.24
CA VAL A 71 13.17 -7.91 14.12
C VAL A 71 12.84 -7.13 15.39
N THR A 72 12.60 -5.83 15.27
CA THR A 72 12.43 -4.96 16.44
C THR A 72 11.26 -5.38 17.33
N LEU A 73 10.11 -5.74 16.75
CA LEU A 73 8.96 -6.19 17.53
C LEU A 73 9.16 -7.57 18.16
N GLN A 74 9.96 -8.45 17.56
CA GLN A 74 10.31 -9.72 18.21
C GLN A 74 11.12 -9.47 19.49
N ASP A 75 12.07 -8.55 19.46
CA ASP A 75 12.84 -8.17 20.64
C ASP A 75 11.95 -7.53 21.71
N VAL A 76 10.98 -6.69 21.31
CA VAL A 76 9.99 -6.13 22.25
C VAL A 76 9.22 -7.24 22.92
N PHE A 77 8.70 -8.21 22.18
CA PHE A 77 7.96 -9.34 22.78
C PHE A 77 8.85 -10.22 23.66
N ALA A 78 10.09 -10.46 23.26
CA ALA A 78 11.04 -11.22 24.09
C ALA A 78 11.30 -10.54 25.44
N ASN A 79 11.38 -9.21 25.46
CA ASN A 79 11.62 -8.43 26.67
C ASN A 79 10.36 -8.22 27.55
N MET A 80 9.17 -8.58 27.08
CA MET A 80 7.93 -8.57 27.87
C MET A 80 7.82 -9.73 28.90
N GLY A 81 8.83 -10.60 28.99
CA GLY A 81 8.85 -11.73 29.91
C GLY A 81 7.83 -12.82 29.54
N ALA A 82 7.19 -13.41 30.56
CA ALA A 82 6.34 -14.60 30.39
C ALA A 82 5.11 -14.38 29.47
N VAL A 83 4.62 -13.15 29.35
CA VAL A 83 3.45 -12.82 28.52
C VAL A 83 3.84 -12.49 27.07
N GLY A 84 5.10 -12.18 26.81
CA GLY A 84 5.60 -11.78 25.50
C GLY A 84 5.28 -12.76 24.36
N PRO A 85 5.54 -14.07 24.52
CA PRO A 85 5.22 -15.05 23.48
C PRO A 85 3.74 -15.09 23.11
N LEU A 86 2.84 -14.90 24.08
CA LEU A 86 1.40 -14.86 23.81
C LEU A 86 1.04 -13.64 22.97
N PHE A 87 1.54 -12.45 23.32
CA PHE A 87 1.33 -11.24 22.53
C PHE A 87 1.93 -11.36 21.13
N GLY A 88 3.13 -11.93 21.00
CA GLY A 88 3.76 -12.19 19.71
C GLY A 88 2.93 -13.11 18.81
N ILE A 89 2.41 -14.22 19.33
CA ILE A 89 1.56 -15.14 18.58
C ILE A 89 0.29 -14.43 18.08
N VAL A 90 -0.40 -13.71 18.98
CA VAL A 90 -1.63 -12.98 18.60
C VAL A 90 -1.33 -11.91 17.56
N PHE A 91 -0.25 -11.16 17.71
CA PHE A 91 0.16 -10.12 16.78
C PHE A 91 0.47 -10.68 15.40
N TYR A 92 1.33 -11.70 15.29
CA TYR A 92 1.68 -12.26 13.99
C TYR A 92 0.52 -13.01 13.32
N LEU A 93 -0.38 -13.61 14.11
CA LEU A 93 -1.62 -14.16 13.57
C LEU A 93 -2.49 -13.07 12.93
N LEU A 94 -2.61 -11.92 13.59
CA LEU A 94 -3.33 -10.77 13.07
C LEU A 94 -2.65 -10.22 11.80
N VAL A 95 -1.33 -10.12 11.78
CA VAL A 95 -0.55 -9.72 10.60
C VAL A 95 -0.80 -10.66 9.42
N ILE A 96 -0.80 -11.98 9.65
CA ILE A 96 -1.08 -12.97 8.59
C ILE A 96 -2.50 -12.79 8.03
N ILE A 97 -3.50 -12.64 8.88
CA ILE A 97 -4.89 -12.45 8.46
C ILE A 97 -5.02 -11.15 7.65
N ALA A 98 -4.39 -10.06 8.10
CA ALA A 98 -4.39 -8.78 7.41
C ALA A 98 -3.69 -8.87 6.04
N ALA A 99 -2.53 -9.54 5.98
CA ALA A 99 -1.79 -9.75 4.74
C ALA A 99 -2.58 -10.58 3.71
N ILE A 100 -3.21 -11.67 4.15
CA ILE A 100 -4.03 -12.52 3.28
C ILE A 100 -5.23 -11.74 2.72
N SER A 101 -5.91 -10.94 3.54
CA SER A 101 -7.05 -10.16 3.09
C SER A 101 -6.67 -9.13 2.02
N SER A 102 -5.52 -8.46 2.20
CA SER A 102 -4.98 -7.51 1.21
C SER A 102 -4.53 -8.22 -0.08
N ALA A 103 -3.85 -9.36 0.04
CA ALA A 103 -3.41 -10.14 -1.10
C ALA A 103 -4.59 -10.62 -1.96
N ILE A 104 -5.68 -11.08 -1.33
CA ILE A 104 -6.90 -11.47 -2.04
C ILE A 104 -7.50 -10.27 -2.78
N SER A 105 -7.54 -9.10 -2.16
CA SER A 105 -8.06 -7.89 -2.75
C SER A 105 -7.28 -7.47 -4.01
N LEU A 106 -5.96 -7.46 -3.94
CA LEU A 106 -5.10 -7.11 -5.06
C LEU A 106 -5.19 -8.13 -6.21
N MET A 107 -5.23 -9.42 -5.86
CA MET A 107 -5.41 -10.49 -6.84
C MET A 107 -6.75 -10.38 -7.57
N GLU A 108 -7.81 -9.99 -6.86
CA GLU A 108 -9.14 -9.81 -7.44
C GLU A 108 -9.16 -8.72 -8.51
N VAL A 109 -8.49 -7.59 -8.28
CA VAL A 109 -8.39 -6.49 -9.26
C VAL A 109 -7.79 -6.98 -10.58
N VAL A 110 -6.67 -7.70 -10.48
CA VAL A 110 -5.97 -8.23 -11.66
C VAL A 110 -6.83 -9.28 -12.36
N ALA A 111 -7.45 -10.19 -11.60
CA ALA A 111 -8.32 -11.22 -12.16
C ALA A 111 -9.55 -10.63 -12.85
N ALA A 112 -10.21 -9.65 -12.23
CA ALA A 112 -11.35 -8.95 -12.82
C ALA A 112 -10.98 -8.29 -14.15
N HIS A 113 -9.84 -7.58 -14.22
CA HIS A 113 -9.38 -6.96 -15.46
C HIS A 113 -9.24 -7.97 -16.62
N PHE A 114 -8.63 -9.12 -16.37
CA PHE A 114 -8.47 -10.14 -17.42
C PHE A 114 -9.79 -10.78 -17.83
N ILE A 115 -10.71 -10.97 -16.89
CA ILE A 115 -12.05 -11.53 -17.17
C ILE A 115 -12.86 -10.55 -18.01
N ASP A 116 -12.89 -9.27 -17.64
CA ASP A 116 -13.62 -8.21 -18.37
C ASP A 116 -13.06 -8.03 -19.78
N LYS A 117 -11.74 -7.99 -19.92
CA LYS A 117 -11.08 -7.91 -21.22
C LYS A 117 -11.34 -9.13 -22.12
N ALA A 118 -11.52 -10.31 -21.55
CA ALA A 118 -11.92 -11.49 -22.30
C ALA A 118 -13.39 -11.40 -22.73
N ALA A 119 -14.26 -10.91 -21.85
CA ALA A 119 -15.68 -10.71 -22.14
C ALA A 119 -15.91 -9.68 -23.27
N GLU A 120 -15.16 -8.57 -23.28
CA GLU A 120 -15.18 -7.60 -24.39
C GLU A 120 -14.85 -8.24 -25.75
N LYS A 121 -13.97 -9.23 -25.75
CA LYS A 121 -13.60 -10.01 -26.96
C LYS A 121 -14.57 -11.17 -27.26
N GLY A 122 -15.71 -11.23 -26.57
CA GLY A 122 -16.68 -12.31 -26.73
C GLY A 122 -16.20 -13.69 -26.24
N LYS A 123 -15.14 -13.74 -25.42
CA LYS A 123 -14.59 -14.98 -24.90
C LYS A 123 -14.99 -15.16 -23.43
N THR A 124 -15.48 -16.36 -23.10
CA THR A 124 -15.74 -16.73 -21.71
C THR A 124 -14.50 -17.44 -21.14
N VAL A 125 -13.89 -16.87 -20.12
CA VAL A 125 -12.75 -17.47 -19.41
C VAL A 125 -13.20 -17.87 -18.00
N LYS A 126 -12.81 -19.05 -17.56
CA LYS A 126 -13.10 -19.50 -16.19
C LYS A 126 -12.29 -18.68 -15.20
N ARG A 127 -12.98 -18.06 -14.22
CA ARG A 127 -12.34 -17.27 -13.16
C ARG A 127 -11.21 -18.03 -12.46
N SER A 128 -11.42 -19.30 -12.12
CA SER A 128 -10.40 -20.14 -11.49
C SER A 128 -9.11 -20.27 -12.30
N THR A 129 -9.21 -20.30 -13.64
CA THR A 129 -8.03 -20.36 -14.50
C THR A 129 -7.24 -19.05 -14.47
N VAL A 130 -7.92 -17.91 -14.54
CA VAL A 130 -7.26 -16.59 -14.48
C VAL A 130 -6.61 -16.41 -13.11
N THR A 131 -7.33 -16.70 -12.04
CA THR A 131 -6.82 -16.62 -10.66
C THR A 131 -5.58 -17.50 -10.48
N LEU A 132 -5.56 -18.73 -11.02
CA LEU A 132 -4.41 -19.62 -10.93
C LEU A 132 -3.16 -19.03 -11.61
N TRP A 133 -3.31 -18.47 -12.81
CA TRP A 133 -2.19 -17.84 -13.53
C TRP A 133 -1.67 -16.58 -12.81
N VAL A 134 -2.57 -15.76 -12.32
CA VAL A 134 -2.19 -14.57 -11.52
C VAL A 134 -1.47 -14.98 -10.24
N SER A 135 -2.00 -15.99 -9.53
CA SER A 135 -1.35 -16.51 -8.32
C SER A 135 0.02 -17.12 -8.61
N ALA A 136 0.17 -17.80 -9.74
CA ALA A 136 1.48 -18.35 -10.15
C ALA A 136 2.51 -17.23 -10.41
N ALA A 137 2.10 -16.15 -11.05
CA ALA A 137 2.97 -14.99 -11.29
C ALA A 137 3.38 -14.32 -9.96
N ILE A 138 2.42 -14.11 -9.06
CA ILE A 138 2.69 -13.57 -7.71
C ILE A 138 3.62 -14.49 -6.91
N LEU A 139 3.44 -15.80 -7.02
CA LEU A 139 4.29 -16.79 -6.34
C LEU A 139 5.75 -16.69 -6.82
N VAL A 140 5.98 -16.54 -8.13
CA VAL A 140 7.33 -16.37 -8.68
C VAL A 140 7.98 -15.12 -8.09
N GLU A 141 7.27 -14.00 -8.05
CA GLU A 141 7.75 -12.75 -7.47
C GLU A 141 8.03 -12.89 -5.96
N ALA A 142 7.11 -13.50 -5.23
CA ALA A 142 7.28 -13.78 -3.81
C ALA A 142 8.50 -14.68 -3.51
N LEU A 143 8.78 -15.65 -4.39
CA LEU A 143 9.97 -16.50 -4.26
C LEU A 143 11.27 -15.73 -4.48
N LEU A 144 11.31 -14.78 -5.43
CA LEU A 144 12.47 -13.92 -5.63
C LEU A 144 12.78 -13.09 -4.38
N VAL A 145 11.76 -12.47 -3.78
CA VAL A 145 11.87 -11.71 -2.54
C VAL A 145 12.27 -12.61 -1.36
N ALA A 146 11.70 -13.81 -1.28
CA ALA A 146 12.02 -14.77 -0.21
C ALA A 146 13.45 -15.30 -0.29
N ILE A 147 13.98 -15.56 -1.50
CA ILE A 147 15.36 -15.99 -1.71
C ILE A 147 16.34 -14.90 -1.27
N ASP A 148 16.00 -13.65 -1.50
CA ASP A 148 16.79 -12.49 -1.06
C ASP A 148 16.66 -12.22 0.45
N GLY A 149 15.84 -12.98 1.17
CA GLY A 149 15.64 -12.82 2.61
C GLY A 149 15.02 -11.47 2.97
N LEU A 150 14.06 -10.99 2.19
CA LEU A 150 13.44 -9.65 2.31
C LEU A 150 14.47 -8.50 2.21
N GLY A 151 15.51 -8.71 1.41
CA GLY A 151 16.57 -7.72 1.20
C GLY A 151 17.80 -7.92 2.08
N ALA A 152 17.78 -8.85 3.03
CA ALA A 152 18.92 -9.08 3.94
C ALA A 152 20.16 -9.65 3.24
N ASN A 153 19.99 -10.37 2.13
CA ASN A 153 21.07 -11.08 1.46
C ASN A 153 21.67 -10.33 0.26
N GLY A 154 21.00 -9.29 -0.24
CA GLY A 154 21.46 -8.50 -1.39
C GLY A 154 21.70 -9.32 -2.66
N VAL A 155 20.95 -10.42 -2.83
CA VAL A 155 21.15 -11.37 -3.94
C VAL A 155 20.70 -10.80 -5.27
N TRP A 156 19.68 -9.99 -5.26
CA TRP A 156 19.10 -9.36 -6.44
C TRP A 156 19.10 -7.84 -6.33
N VAL A 157 20.00 -7.20 -7.07
CA VAL A 157 20.04 -5.76 -7.25
C VAL A 157 19.78 -5.47 -8.72
N PRO A 158 18.53 -5.22 -9.13
CA PRO A 158 18.12 -5.31 -10.53
C PRO A 158 18.78 -4.29 -11.44
N PHE A 159 19.29 -3.18 -10.91
CA PHE A 159 19.86 -2.10 -11.71
C PHE A 159 21.29 -1.70 -11.36
N GLN A 160 21.98 -2.41 -10.49
CA GLN A 160 23.34 -2.12 -10.10
C GLN A 160 24.31 -2.06 -11.31
N ARG A 161 23.98 -2.77 -12.39
CA ARG A 161 24.77 -2.76 -13.64
C ARG A 161 24.44 -1.61 -14.59
N PHE A 162 23.27 -1.00 -14.48
CA PHE A 162 22.80 0.02 -15.41
C PHE A 162 23.04 1.45 -14.90
N PHE A 163 23.07 1.61 -13.60
CA PHE A 163 23.34 2.90 -12.97
C PHE A 163 24.71 2.81 -12.29
N ALA A 164 25.70 3.40 -12.93
CA ALA A 164 27.06 3.49 -12.40
C ALA A 164 27.08 4.07 -10.99
N GLU A 165 28.14 3.77 -10.26
CA GLU A 165 28.47 4.26 -8.93
C GLU A 165 27.96 5.69 -8.68
N GLY A 166 26.94 5.86 -7.85
CA GLY A 166 26.40 7.18 -7.49
C GLY A 166 24.88 7.32 -7.39
N LEU A 167 24.10 6.32 -7.73
CA LEU A 167 22.66 6.29 -7.40
C LEU A 167 22.46 5.34 -6.22
N PRO A 168 22.40 5.86 -5.00
CA PRO A 168 22.38 5.05 -3.78
C PRO A 168 21.12 4.22 -3.59
N MET A 169 20.12 4.39 -4.42
CA MET A 169 18.75 3.97 -4.17
C MET A 169 18.39 2.57 -4.63
N PHE A 170 19.15 2.00 -5.56
CA PHE A 170 18.92 0.64 -6.02
C PHE A 170 19.86 -0.35 -5.36
N ASN A 171 20.51 0.06 -4.28
CA ASN A 171 21.57 -0.74 -3.68
C ASN A 171 21.06 -1.91 -2.86
N ASP A 172 19.78 -1.88 -2.44
CA ASP A 172 19.51 -2.69 -1.29
C ASP A 172 18.82 -3.99 -1.63
N CYS A 173 17.77 -4.01 -2.43
CA CYS A 173 17.16 -5.29 -2.82
C CYS A 173 16.05 -5.17 -3.85
N TRP A 174 15.60 -6.32 -4.34
CA TRP A 174 14.46 -6.42 -5.25
C TRP A 174 13.17 -5.92 -4.61
N LEU A 175 12.96 -6.14 -3.31
CA LEU A 175 11.81 -5.67 -2.57
C LEU A 175 11.68 -4.15 -2.61
N ASP A 176 12.75 -3.43 -2.27
CA ASP A 176 12.75 -1.96 -2.22
C ASP A 176 12.53 -1.35 -3.61
N PHE A 177 13.10 -1.98 -4.66
CA PHE A 177 12.84 -1.57 -6.03
C PHE A 177 11.37 -1.71 -6.41
N MET A 178 10.75 -2.85 -6.09
CA MET A 178 9.34 -3.08 -6.39
C MET A 178 8.41 -2.20 -5.55
N ASP A 179 8.78 -1.94 -4.31
CA ASP A 179 8.07 -1.03 -3.41
C ASP A 179 8.07 0.40 -3.98
N PHE A 180 9.25 0.92 -4.31
CA PHE A 180 9.34 2.22 -4.96
C PHE A 180 8.55 2.28 -6.26
N PHE A 181 8.70 1.28 -7.13
CA PHE A 181 8.01 1.27 -8.42
C PHE A 181 6.49 1.20 -8.27
N SER A 182 5.98 0.36 -7.36
CA SER A 182 4.55 0.20 -7.12
C SER A 182 3.96 1.32 -6.27
N GLU A 183 4.50 1.55 -5.09
CA GLU A 183 3.94 2.49 -4.11
C GLU A 183 4.46 3.92 -4.29
N GLY A 184 5.75 4.08 -4.57
CA GLY A 184 6.36 5.39 -4.76
C GLY A 184 5.97 6.06 -6.08
N PHE A 185 5.85 5.30 -7.18
CA PHE A 185 5.63 5.85 -8.51
C PHE A 185 4.25 5.54 -9.08
N MET A 186 3.90 4.24 -9.25
CA MET A 186 2.68 3.87 -9.97
C MET A 186 1.40 4.24 -9.22
N MET A 187 1.40 4.16 -7.90
CA MET A 187 0.23 4.45 -7.09
C MET A 187 -0.14 5.95 -7.10
N PRO A 188 0.76 6.91 -6.82
CA PRO A 188 0.44 8.33 -6.92
C PRO A 188 0.08 8.76 -8.35
N LEU A 189 0.77 8.21 -9.36
CA LEU A 189 0.47 8.45 -10.77
C LEU A 189 -0.94 7.94 -11.13
N GLY A 190 -1.27 6.72 -10.73
CA GLY A 190 -2.59 6.13 -10.95
C GLY A 190 -3.72 6.92 -10.28
N ALA A 191 -3.52 7.35 -9.03
CA ALA A 191 -4.47 8.19 -8.31
C ALA A 191 -4.68 9.54 -9.01
N MET A 192 -3.60 10.17 -9.47
CA MET A 192 -3.67 11.42 -10.22
C MET A 192 -4.45 11.26 -11.53
N ILE A 193 -4.13 10.24 -12.32
CA ILE A 193 -4.82 9.94 -13.58
C ILE A 193 -6.30 9.66 -13.34
N MET A 194 -6.65 8.86 -12.31
CA MET A 194 -8.03 8.60 -11.95
C MET A 194 -8.77 9.88 -11.55
N ALA A 195 -8.16 10.74 -10.74
CA ALA A 195 -8.77 12.00 -10.35
C ALA A 195 -9.00 12.94 -11.54
N LEU A 196 -8.06 13.00 -12.48
CA LEU A 196 -8.21 13.76 -13.72
C LEU A 196 -9.33 13.19 -14.61
N MET A 197 -9.36 11.89 -14.82
CA MET A 197 -10.40 11.23 -15.61
C MET A 197 -11.78 11.47 -15.01
N VAL A 198 -11.95 11.27 -13.72
CA VAL A 198 -13.23 11.44 -13.03
C VAL A 198 -13.64 12.91 -12.97
N GLY A 199 -12.70 13.81 -12.72
CA GLY A 199 -12.98 15.24 -12.58
C GLY A 199 -13.26 15.96 -13.88
N TRP A 200 -12.61 15.55 -14.98
CA TRP A 200 -12.64 16.31 -16.25
C TRP A 200 -13.32 15.57 -17.39
N GLU A 201 -13.15 14.24 -17.49
CA GLU A 201 -13.67 13.46 -18.60
C GLU A 201 -15.07 12.89 -18.33
N LEU A 202 -15.26 12.21 -17.18
CA LEU A 202 -16.53 11.56 -16.84
C LEU A 202 -17.63 12.52 -16.38
N LYS A 203 -17.34 13.81 -16.22
CA LYS A 203 -18.22 14.85 -15.66
C LYS A 203 -18.68 14.53 -14.23
N PRO A 204 -18.39 15.40 -13.25
CA PRO A 204 -18.77 15.19 -11.83
C PRO A 204 -20.25 14.94 -11.62
N ALA A 205 -21.11 15.36 -12.55
CA ALA A 205 -22.56 15.15 -12.47
C ALA A 205 -22.95 13.66 -12.44
N LEU A 206 -22.25 12.79 -13.18
CA LEU A 206 -22.55 11.34 -13.15
C LEU A 206 -22.25 10.71 -11.79
N LEU A 207 -21.16 11.14 -11.17
CA LEU A 207 -20.80 10.68 -9.82
C LEU A 207 -21.73 11.26 -8.77
N LEU A 208 -22.14 12.50 -8.93
CA LEU A 208 -23.08 13.13 -8.02
C LEU A 208 -24.45 12.46 -8.09
N ASP A 209 -24.89 11.99 -9.24
CA ASP A 209 -26.12 11.20 -9.37
C ASP A 209 -26.05 9.87 -8.62
N GLU A 210 -24.93 9.16 -8.67
CA GLU A 210 -24.72 7.93 -7.89
C GLU A 210 -24.62 8.22 -6.38
N ILE A 211 -24.06 9.37 -6.00
CA ILE A 211 -23.93 9.80 -4.61
C ILE A 211 -25.29 10.31 -4.09
N HIS A 212 -26.16 10.90 -4.94
CA HIS A 212 -27.43 11.56 -4.58
C HIS A 212 -28.58 10.60 -4.31
N ASN A 213 -28.40 9.32 -4.41
CA ASN A 213 -29.38 8.37 -3.86
C ASN A 213 -29.59 8.54 -2.32
N GLY A 214 -28.87 9.51 -1.72
CA GLY A 214 -29.09 10.04 -0.39
C GLY A 214 -28.92 11.57 -0.41
N GLU A 215 -29.93 12.30 0.01
CA GLU A 215 -30.05 13.75 0.12
C GLU A 215 -28.74 14.47 0.53
N HIS A 216 -28.01 15.00 -0.41
CA HIS A 216 -26.80 15.79 -0.13
C HIS A 216 -27.03 17.27 -0.42
N SER A 217 -26.50 18.14 0.46
CA SER A 217 -26.58 19.59 0.29
C SER A 217 -25.76 20.06 -0.92
N ALA A 218 -26.18 21.15 -1.55
CA ALA A 218 -25.45 21.78 -2.64
C ALA A 218 -24.00 22.11 -2.28
N PHE A 219 -23.73 22.39 -1.00
CA PHE A 219 -22.38 22.64 -0.46
C PHE A 219 -21.49 21.41 -0.59
N PHE A 220 -21.98 20.22 -0.22
CA PHE A 220 -21.22 18.96 -0.33
C PHE A 220 -20.89 18.65 -1.79
N SER A 221 -21.83 18.85 -2.70
CA SER A 221 -21.65 18.64 -4.13
C SER A 221 -20.59 19.56 -4.73
N ALA A 222 -20.61 20.85 -4.36
CA ALA A 222 -19.60 21.82 -4.81
C ALA A 222 -18.21 21.50 -4.23
N PHE A 223 -18.14 21.21 -2.95
CA PHE A 223 -16.88 20.82 -2.28
C PHE A 223 -16.26 19.57 -2.91
N TYR A 224 -17.06 18.51 -3.13
CA TYR A 224 -16.61 17.29 -3.76
C TYR A 224 -16.08 17.53 -5.18
N THR A 225 -16.78 18.34 -5.96
CA THR A 225 -16.36 18.70 -7.33
C THR A 225 -15.02 19.45 -7.33
N ILE A 226 -14.81 20.37 -6.41
CA ILE A 226 -13.54 21.12 -6.28
C ILE A 226 -12.42 20.16 -5.86
N CYS A 227 -12.68 19.30 -4.88
CA CYS A 227 -11.70 18.32 -4.42
C CYS A 227 -11.21 17.42 -5.55
N ILE A 228 -12.13 16.81 -6.31
CA ILE A 228 -11.73 15.84 -7.33
C ILE A 228 -11.10 16.49 -8.56
N LYS A 229 -11.51 17.73 -8.93
CA LYS A 229 -10.96 18.42 -10.08
C LYS A 229 -9.59 19.04 -9.86
N PHE A 230 -9.37 19.58 -8.67
CA PHE A 230 -8.19 20.42 -8.41
C PHE A 230 -7.36 19.93 -7.24
N ILE A 231 -7.96 19.68 -6.07
CA ILE A 231 -7.22 19.36 -4.87
C ILE A 231 -6.53 17.99 -5.01
N CYS A 232 -7.28 16.95 -5.38
CA CYS A 232 -6.71 15.60 -5.51
C CYS A 232 -5.59 15.52 -6.54
N PRO A 233 -5.74 16.00 -7.81
CA PRO A 233 -4.64 15.95 -8.77
C PRO A 233 -3.41 16.74 -8.33
N VAL A 234 -3.60 17.93 -7.74
CA VAL A 234 -2.47 18.76 -7.26
C VAL A 234 -1.75 18.09 -6.11
N VAL A 235 -2.47 17.58 -5.11
CA VAL A 235 -1.87 16.87 -3.97
C VAL A 235 -1.12 15.62 -4.45
N MET A 236 -1.72 14.84 -5.34
CA MET A 236 -1.06 13.64 -5.88
C MET A 236 0.16 13.98 -6.74
N ALA A 237 0.13 15.10 -7.47
CA ALA A 237 1.31 15.59 -8.19
C ALA A 237 2.44 15.99 -7.22
N PHE A 238 2.13 16.64 -6.09
CA PHE A 238 3.12 16.94 -5.05
C PHE A 238 3.68 15.67 -4.40
N VAL A 239 2.84 14.69 -4.10
CA VAL A 239 3.29 13.40 -3.56
C VAL A 239 4.22 12.71 -4.55
N LEU A 240 3.83 12.62 -5.82
CA LEU A 240 4.66 12.02 -6.86
C LEU A 240 6.00 12.77 -7.04
N ALA A 241 5.96 14.10 -7.06
CA ALA A 241 7.18 14.91 -7.15
C ALA A 241 8.07 14.71 -5.92
N GLY A 242 7.50 14.65 -4.72
CA GLY A 242 8.23 14.37 -3.48
C GLY A 242 8.93 13.00 -3.52
N GLN A 243 8.21 11.96 -3.93
CA GLN A 243 8.76 10.61 -4.08
C GLN A 243 9.88 10.55 -5.13
N LEU A 244 9.73 11.26 -6.26
CA LEU A 244 10.77 11.33 -7.29
C LEU A 244 11.98 12.14 -6.83
N ILE A 245 11.78 13.23 -6.09
CA ILE A 245 12.86 14.04 -5.52
C ILE A 245 13.63 13.24 -4.48
N ASP A 246 12.91 12.58 -3.58
CA ASP A 246 13.51 11.69 -2.57
C ASP A 246 14.29 10.58 -3.26
N PHE A 247 13.71 9.99 -4.28
CA PHE A 247 14.31 8.94 -5.07
C PHE A 247 15.56 9.37 -5.84
N PHE A 248 15.61 10.52 -6.49
CA PHE A 248 16.72 10.92 -7.37
C PHE A 248 17.72 11.89 -6.74
N LEU A 249 17.32 12.67 -5.73
CA LEU A 249 18.10 13.80 -5.24
C LEU A 249 18.54 13.68 -3.78
N CYS A 250 17.84 12.88 -2.96
CA CYS A 250 18.25 12.65 -1.58
C CYS A 250 19.12 11.39 -1.55
N PRO A 251 20.45 11.53 -1.32
CA PRO A 251 21.26 10.37 -0.97
C PRO A 251 20.65 9.83 0.33
N GLN A 252 20.26 8.57 0.34
CA GLN A 252 19.79 7.92 1.55
C GLN A 252 20.91 7.96 2.58
N THR A 253 20.87 8.93 3.45
CA THR A 253 21.64 8.92 4.67
C THR A 253 21.07 7.75 5.47
N GLU A 254 21.79 6.63 5.43
CA GLU A 254 21.79 5.53 6.40
C GLU A 254 20.56 5.46 7.32
N GLY A 255 19.41 4.99 6.83
CA GLY A 255 18.19 4.90 7.64
C GLY A 255 17.22 3.81 7.23
N TYR A 256 17.27 3.36 6.01
CA TYR A 256 16.47 2.27 5.50
C TYR A 256 17.37 1.05 5.26
N ILE A 257 17.37 0.12 6.19
CA ILE A 257 18.01 -1.20 6.09
C ILE A 257 19.53 -1.14 6.04
N GLN A 258 20.19 -1.08 7.19
CA GLN A 258 21.53 -1.64 7.30
C GLN A 258 21.40 -3.17 7.22
N PRO A 259 22.27 -3.86 6.45
CA PRO A 259 22.28 -5.31 6.44
C PRO A 259 22.52 -5.83 7.87
N LEU A 260 21.85 -6.93 8.21
CA LEU A 260 22.01 -7.68 9.46
C LEU A 260 23.46 -8.12 9.66
#